data_e0fcd46be5ad2367fb682306e12155cc
#
_entry.id   e0fcd46be5ad2367fb682306e12155cc
#
_cell.length_a   1.000
_cell.length_b   1.000
_cell.length_c   1.000
_cell.angle_alpha   90.00
_cell.angle_beta   90.00
_cell.angle_gamma   90.00
#
_symmetry.space_group_name_H-M   'P 1'
#
loop_
_entity.id
_entity.type
_entity.pdbx_description
1 polymer ?
#
loop_
_entity_poly.entity_id
_entity_poly.type
_entity_poly.pdbx_seq_one_letter_code
_entity_poly.pdbx_strand_id
1 'polypeptide(L)'
;MIKSLPTVLFFATWALLVGAVPLVVGLFLSGTFEPDAVRAAFPHLHISETLSPMWFAVTILVGLVPWAVGLWVLYQMQALFALYRTDRALTLDAAHLIRRIGTGLLVLAITHVVTNTLQTLVLTSANADGERVLAVSFGTPQIGFILAAGLMVVIGRSMIEAAKAVDDMRGII
;
A
#
# COMPACT_ATOMS: atom_id res chain seq x y z
N MET A 1 -14.66 -25.20 -12.13
CA MET A 1 -13.38 -24.47 -12.31
C MET A 1 -13.33 -23.10 -11.62
N ILE A 2 -14.45 -22.41 -11.36
CA ILE A 2 -14.44 -21.05 -10.77
C ILE A 2 -14.16 -21.04 -9.24
N LYS A 3 -14.46 -22.12 -8.52
CA LYS A 3 -14.28 -22.22 -7.05
C LYS A 3 -12.80 -22.31 -6.58
N SER A 4 -11.88 -22.66 -7.46
CA SER A 4 -10.46 -22.78 -7.12
C SER A 4 -9.75 -21.40 -7.07
N LEU A 5 -10.16 -20.42 -7.88
CA LEU A 5 -9.51 -19.14 -7.99
C LEU A 5 -9.57 -18.30 -6.69
N PRO A 6 -10.74 -18.09 -6.03
CA PRO A 6 -10.80 -17.39 -4.75
C PRO A 6 -9.99 -18.07 -3.65
N THR A 7 -9.92 -19.42 -3.69
CA THR A 7 -9.12 -20.19 -2.72
C THR A 7 -7.63 -19.96 -2.92
N VAL A 8 -7.15 -19.99 -4.15
CA VAL A 8 -5.74 -19.71 -4.48
C VAL A 8 -5.37 -18.28 -4.06
N LEU A 9 -6.21 -17.30 -4.41
CA LEU A 9 -5.98 -15.90 -4.06
C LEU A 9 -5.99 -15.67 -2.54
N PHE A 10 -6.89 -16.35 -1.80
CA PHE A 10 -6.92 -16.32 -0.35
C PHE A 10 -5.60 -16.82 0.27
N PHE A 11 -5.11 -17.97 -0.17
CA PHE A 11 -3.83 -18.49 0.34
C PHE A 11 -2.63 -17.65 -0.10
N ALA A 12 -2.66 -17.10 -1.32
CA ALA A 12 -1.61 -16.21 -1.81
C ALA A 12 -1.53 -14.93 -0.98
N THR A 13 -2.65 -14.27 -0.70
CA THR A 13 -2.67 -13.06 0.14
C THR A 13 -2.27 -13.38 1.59
N TRP A 14 -2.64 -14.56 2.10
CA TRP A 14 -2.23 -15.01 3.43
C TRP A 14 -0.71 -15.26 3.50
N ALA A 15 -0.16 -15.92 2.48
CA ALA A 15 1.29 -16.14 2.37
C ALA A 15 2.07 -14.81 2.29
N LEU A 16 1.56 -13.82 1.56
CA LEU A 16 2.15 -12.48 1.48
C LEU A 16 2.09 -11.74 2.83
N LEU A 17 0.97 -11.81 3.54
CA LEU A 17 0.83 -11.19 4.86
C LEU A 17 1.77 -11.80 5.90
N VAL A 18 1.81 -13.14 5.96
CA VAL A 18 2.69 -13.84 6.90
C VAL A 18 4.16 -13.71 6.51
N GLY A 19 4.45 -13.75 5.20
CA GLY A 19 5.81 -13.59 4.66
C GLY A 19 6.36 -12.17 4.76
N ALA A 20 5.50 -11.16 4.91
CA ALA A 20 5.93 -9.77 5.01
C ALA A 20 6.78 -9.50 6.27
N VAL A 21 6.44 -10.12 7.40
CA VAL A 21 7.18 -9.94 8.66
C VAL A 21 8.61 -10.51 8.58
N PRO A 22 8.81 -11.80 8.23
CA PRO A 22 10.16 -12.34 8.10
C PRO A 22 10.96 -11.68 6.98
N LEU A 23 10.30 -11.20 5.92
CA LEU A 23 10.96 -10.44 4.87
C LEU A 23 11.56 -9.13 5.42
N VAL A 24 10.78 -8.34 6.16
CA VAL A 24 11.28 -7.09 6.77
C VAL A 24 12.38 -7.37 7.79
N VAL A 25 12.23 -8.41 8.61
CA VAL A 25 13.28 -8.83 9.56
C VAL A 25 14.53 -9.28 8.81
N GLY A 26 14.40 -10.05 7.75
CA GLY A 26 15.53 -10.48 6.91
C GLY A 26 16.26 -9.31 6.25
N LEU A 27 15.54 -8.32 5.74
CA LEU A 27 16.12 -7.09 5.20
C LEU A 27 16.85 -6.29 6.28
N PHE A 28 16.33 -6.29 7.51
CA PHE A 28 16.99 -5.63 8.63
C PHE A 28 18.31 -6.33 8.98
N LEU A 29 18.30 -7.66 9.03
CA LEU A 29 19.50 -8.47 9.36
C LEU A 29 20.54 -8.50 8.22
N SER A 30 20.12 -8.26 6.97
CA SER A 30 21.03 -8.24 5.79
C SER A 30 21.83 -6.95 5.63
N GLY A 31 21.68 -5.98 6.54
CA GLY A 31 22.35 -4.68 6.40
C GLY A 31 21.75 -3.76 5.33
N THR A 32 20.60 -4.09 4.75
CA THR A 32 19.92 -3.25 3.73
C THR A 32 19.58 -1.85 4.28
N PHE A 33 19.55 -1.70 5.58
CA PHE A 33 19.29 -0.43 6.26
C PHE A 33 20.57 0.27 6.76
N GLU A 34 21.75 -0.23 6.40
CA GLU A 34 23.00 0.47 6.66
C GLU A 34 23.12 1.74 5.80
N PRO A 35 23.82 2.79 6.27
CA PRO A 35 23.96 4.05 5.55
C PRO A 35 24.42 3.89 4.09
N ASP A 36 25.32 2.97 3.84
CA ASP A 36 25.85 2.74 2.49
C ASP A 36 24.82 2.07 1.56
N ALA A 37 24.03 1.15 2.08
CA ALA A 37 22.92 0.54 1.34
C ALA A 37 21.82 1.57 1.03
N VAL A 38 21.53 2.47 1.97
CA VAL A 38 20.56 3.56 1.75
C VAL A 38 21.09 4.53 0.69
N ARG A 39 22.39 4.89 0.72
CA ARG A 39 23.00 5.71 -0.35
C ARG A 39 22.91 5.05 -1.71
N ALA A 40 23.17 3.74 -1.77
CA ALA A 40 23.05 2.95 -3.01
C ALA A 40 21.62 2.88 -3.53
N ALA A 41 20.60 2.92 -2.67
CA ALA A 41 19.19 2.94 -3.05
C ALA A 41 18.74 4.28 -3.67
N PHE A 42 19.47 5.38 -3.39
CA PHE A 42 19.20 6.71 -3.91
C PHE A 42 20.38 7.27 -4.75
N PRO A 43 20.78 6.61 -5.84
CA PRO A 43 22.00 6.96 -6.60
C PRO A 43 21.92 8.34 -7.28
N HIS A 44 20.74 8.90 -7.40
CA HIS A 44 20.50 10.22 -8.00
C HIS A 44 20.57 11.36 -6.97
N LEU A 45 20.74 11.02 -5.67
CA LEU A 45 20.87 12.03 -4.61
C LEU A 45 22.34 12.12 -4.17
N HIS A 46 22.82 13.33 -4.07
CA HIS A 46 24.07 13.60 -3.35
C HIS A 46 23.75 13.65 -1.86
N ILE A 47 24.19 12.62 -1.12
CA ILE A 47 23.97 12.51 0.33
C ILE A 47 25.27 12.83 1.03
N SER A 48 25.31 13.90 1.82
CA SER A 48 26.50 14.31 2.56
C SER A 48 27.00 13.20 3.49
N GLU A 49 28.32 13.05 3.57
CA GLU A 49 28.96 12.12 4.52
C GLU A 49 28.75 12.54 5.99
N THR A 50 28.46 13.83 6.22
CA THR A 50 28.21 14.39 7.55
C THR A 50 26.81 14.10 8.09
N LEU A 51 25.95 13.44 7.31
CA LEU A 51 24.59 13.09 7.74
C LEU A 51 24.64 12.11 8.92
N SER A 52 24.04 12.52 10.04
CA SER A 52 23.99 11.70 11.26
C SER A 52 23.26 10.38 11.04
N PRO A 53 23.72 9.26 11.63
CA PRO A 53 23.03 7.96 11.59
C PRO A 53 21.56 7.99 11.99
N MET A 54 21.18 8.93 12.85
CA MET A 54 19.79 9.14 13.26
C MET A 54 18.88 9.47 12.08
N TRP A 55 19.34 10.26 11.10
CA TRP A 55 18.54 10.63 9.93
C TRP A 55 18.33 9.47 8.98
N PHE A 56 19.29 8.55 8.88
CA PHE A 56 19.08 7.28 8.15
C PHE A 56 17.96 6.43 8.81
N ALA A 57 17.97 6.35 10.15
CA ALA A 57 16.90 5.65 10.88
C ALA A 57 15.53 6.32 10.66
N VAL A 58 15.45 7.65 10.65
CA VAL A 58 14.22 8.38 10.31
C VAL A 58 13.76 8.08 8.89
N THR A 59 14.67 8.06 7.92
CA THR A 59 14.37 7.72 6.52
C THR A 59 13.76 6.32 6.39
N ILE A 60 14.31 5.34 7.11
CA ILE A 60 13.80 3.96 7.14
C ILE A 60 12.41 3.94 7.78
N LEU A 61 12.23 4.60 8.93
CA LEU A 61 10.95 4.63 9.65
C LEU A 61 9.84 5.24 8.78
N VAL A 62 10.13 6.34 8.10
CA VAL A 62 9.22 6.98 7.15
C VAL A 62 8.89 6.02 5.99
N GLY A 63 9.88 5.25 5.50
CA GLY A 63 9.70 4.25 4.46
C GLY A 63 8.78 3.09 4.85
N LEU A 64 8.62 2.79 6.13
CA LEU A 64 7.71 1.75 6.60
C LEU A 64 6.22 2.14 6.50
N VAL A 65 5.90 3.43 6.37
CA VAL A 65 4.49 3.90 6.32
C VAL A 65 3.73 3.33 5.12
N PRO A 66 4.22 3.43 3.87
CA PRO A 66 3.56 2.80 2.72
C PRO A 66 3.46 1.28 2.87
N TRP A 67 4.44 0.62 3.47
CA TRP A 67 4.40 -0.80 3.76
C TRP A 67 3.24 -1.17 4.68
N ALA A 68 3.04 -0.43 5.77
CA ALA A 68 1.93 -0.64 6.70
C ALA A 68 0.57 -0.46 6.01
N VAL A 69 0.43 0.57 5.16
CA VAL A 69 -0.78 0.79 4.36
C VAL A 69 -0.99 -0.35 3.36
N GLY A 70 0.07 -0.82 2.70
CA GLY A 70 0.01 -1.97 1.78
C GLY A 70 -0.45 -3.26 2.47
N LEU A 71 0.09 -3.56 3.66
CA LEU A 71 -0.34 -4.71 4.46
C LEU A 71 -1.81 -4.59 4.88
N TRP A 72 -2.27 -3.40 5.23
CA TRP A 72 -3.70 -3.18 5.53
C TRP A 72 -4.58 -3.43 4.31
N VAL A 73 -4.18 -2.99 3.10
CA VAL A 73 -4.89 -3.30 1.85
C VAL A 73 -4.91 -4.80 1.58
N LEU A 74 -3.79 -5.49 1.74
CA LEU A 74 -3.70 -6.95 1.60
C LEU A 74 -4.63 -7.68 2.58
N TYR A 75 -4.73 -7.20 3.82
CA TYR A 75 -5.67 -7.74 4.81
C TYR A 75 -7.14 -7.59 4.35
N GLN A 76 -7.52 -6.45 3.78
CA GLN A 76 -8.87 -6.26 3.23
C GLN A 76 -9.12 -7.17 2.02
N MET A 77 -8.12 -7.37 1.16
CA MET A 77 -8.21 -8.32 0.04
C MET A 77 -8.39 -9.76 0.53
N GLN A 78 -7.65 -10.16 1.56
CA GLN A 78 -7.78 -11.47 2.19
C GLN A 78 -9.21 -11.69 2.73
N ALA A 79 -9.77 -10.68 3.42
CA ALA A 79 -11.15 -10.73 3.92
C ALA A 79 -12.17 -10.85 2.77
N LEU A 80 -11.95 -10.14 1.66
CA LEU A 80 -12.80 -10.23 0.47
C LEU A 80 -12.76 -11.64 -0.16
N PHE A 81 -11.57 -12.23 -0.31
CA PHE A 81 -11.43 -13.58 -0.85
C PHE A 81 -12.03 -14.64 0.09
N ALA A 82 -12.00 -14.42 1.41
CA ALA A 82 -12.70 -15.27 2.37
C ALA A 82 -14.22 -15.29 2.13
N LEU A 83 -14.84 -14.14 1.86
CA LEU A 83 -16.26 -14.05 1.49
C LEU A 83 -16.57 -14.77 0.16
N TYR A 84 -15.68 -14.62 -0.83
CA TYR A 84 -15.87 -15.26 -2.14
C TYR A 84 -15.78 -16.78 -2.06
N ARG A 85 -14.98 -17.31 -1.13
CA ARG A 85 -14.92 -18.77 -0.90
C ARG A 85 -16.21 -19.34 -0.31
N THR A 86 -16.98 -18.53 0.39
CA THR A 86 -18.25 -18.92 1.03
C THR A 86 -19.49 -18.56 0.20
N ASP A 87 -19.32 -18.33 -1.10
CA ASP A 87 -20.36 -17.93 -2.05
C ASP A 87 -21.12 -16.64 -1.64
N ARG A 88 -20.48 -15.77 -0.81
CA ARG A 88 -21.00 -14.47 -0.34
C ARG A 88 -20.46 -13.27 -1.12
N ALA A 89 -20.17 -13.47 -2.42
CA ALA A 89 -19.56 -12.44 -3.26
C ALA A 89 -20.49 -11.22 -3.51
N LEU A 90 -21.80 -11.43 -3.54
CA LEU A 90 -22.81 -10.39 -3.82
C LEU A 90 -23.51 -9.91 -2.54
N THR A 91 -22.74 -9.65 -1.49
CA THR A 91 -23.24 -9.13 -0.21
C THR A 91 -22.81 -7.69 0.00
N LEU A 92 -23.52 -6.97 0.87
CA LEU A 92 -23.12 -5.65 1.33
C LEU A 92 -21.72 -5.65 1.94
N ASP A 93 -21.35 -6.71 2.67
CA ASP A 93 -20.02 -6.85 3.26
C ASP A 93 -18.93 -6.87 2.18
N ALA A 94 -19.14 -7.63 1.10
CA ALA A 94 -18.21 -7.67 -0.03
C ALA A 94 -18.10 -6.30 -0.72
N ALA A 95 -19.21 -5.60 -0.93
CA ALA A 95 -19.23 -4.28 -1.52
C ALA A 95 -18.47 -3.24 -0.67
N HIS A 96 -18.61 -3.29 0.66
CA HIS A 96 -17.86 -2.46 1.58
C HIS A 96 -16.35 -2.77 1.55
N LEU A 97 -15.96 -4.04 1.48
CA LEU A 97 -14.55 -4.43 1.36
C LEU A 97 -13.94 -3.95 0.04
N ILE A 98 -14.63 -4.09 -1.09
CA ILE A 98 -14.18 -3.56 -2.39
C ILE A 98 -13.93 -2.05 -2.30
N ARG A 99 -14.88 -1.30 -1.72
CA ARG A 99 -14.71 0.14 -1.52
C ARG A 99 -13.52 0.47 -0.61
N ARG A 100 -13.32 -0.30 0.48
CA ARG A 100 -12.18 -0.11 1.41
C ARG A 100 -10.85 -0.39 0.73
N ILE A 101 -10.79 -1.44 -0.11
CA ILE A 101 -9.60 -1.75 -0.92
C ILE A 101 -9.29 -0.57 -1.84
N GLY A 102 -10.28 -0.05 -2.57
CA GLY A 102 -10.11 1.11 -3.43
C GLY A 102 -9.61 2.34 -2.67
N THR A 103 -10.22 2.67 -1.53
CA THR A 103 -9.75 3.77 -0.68
C THR A 103 -8.32 3.52 -0.17
N GLY A 104 -8.00 2.29 0.19
CA GLY A 104 -6.65 1.90 0.63
C GLY A 104 -5.60 2.07 -0.45
N LEU A 105 -5.90 1.71 -1.69
CA LEU A 105 -4.99 1.92 -2.83
C LEU A 105 -4.75 3.42 -3.09
N LEU A 106 -5.77 4.26 -2.93
CA LEU A 106 -5.61 5.71 -3.04
C LEU A 106 -4.69 6.25 -1.93
N VAL A 107 -4.92 5.84 -0.68
CA VAL A 107 -4.07 6.20 0.45
C VAL A 107 -2.65 5.71 0.23
N LEU A 108 -2.47 4.49 -0.31
CA LEU A 108 -1.15 3.93 -0.63
C LEU A 108 -0.41 4.78 -1.68
N ALA A 109 -1.10 5.21 -2.73
CA ALA A 109 -0.51 6.08 -3.75
C ALA A 109 -0.04 7.42 -3.16
N ILE A 110 -0.88 8.05 -2.34
CA ILE A 110 -0.57 9.33 -1.68
C ILE A 110 0.59 9.17 -0.69
N THR A 111 0.51 8.17 0.19
CA THR A 111 1.57 7.90 1.17
C THR A 111 2.90 7.63 0.51
N HIS A 112 2.93 6.92 -0.62
CA HIS A 112 4.16 6.63 -1.34
C HIS A 112 4.82 7.92 -1.85
N VAL A 113 4.05 8.84 -2.45
CA VAL A 113 4.57 10.14 -2.92
C VAL A 113 5.08 10.98 -1.75
N VAL A 114 4.29 11.10 -0.68
CA VAL A 114 4.68 11.87 0.51
C VAL A 114 5.94 11.30 1.17
N THR A 115 5.99 9.97 1.34
CA THR A 115 7.15 9.29 1.92
C THR A 115 8.41 9.53 1.10
N ASN A 116 8.35 9.37 -0.22
CA ASN A 116 9.51 9.58 -1.09
C ASN A 116 10.00 11.05 -1.02
N THR A 117 9.08 12.00 -1.00
CA THR A 117 9.40 13.43 -0.84
C THR A 117 10.05 13.72 0.53
N LEU A 118 9.54 13.11 1.61
CA LEU A 118 10.12 13.27 2.95
C LEU A 118 11.51 12.62 3.04
N GLN A 119 11.68 11.43 2.46
CA GLN A 119 12.97 10.74 2.43
C GLN A 119 14.03 11.56 1.70
N THR A 120 13.72 12.13 0.53
CA THR A 120 14.66 13.00 -0.21
C THR A 120 15.02 14.25 0.59
N LEU A 121 14.04 14.88 1.24
CA LEU A 121 14.29 16.05 2.09
C LEU A 121 15.19 15.72 3.28
N VAL A 122 14.93 14.61 3.97
CA VAL A 122 15.72 14.15 5.13
C VAL A 122 17.15 13.81 4.70
N LEU A 123 17.32 13.05 3.62
CA LEU A 123 18.64 12.61 3.14
C LEU A 123 19.51 13.75 2.63
N THR A 124 18.90 14.82 2.10
CA THR A 124 19.64 16.00 1.61
C THR A 124 19.70 17.14 2.64
N SER A 125 19.16 16.95 3.85
CA SER A 125 19.10 18.01 4.87
C SER A 125 20.47 18.50 5.35
N ALA A 126 21.49 17.64 5.32
CA ALA A 126 22.87 17.96 5.72
C ALA A 126 23.73 18.51 4.56
N ASN A 127 23.19 18.62 3.36
CA ASN A 127 23.89 19.19 2.22
C ASN A 127 24.02 20.72 2.37
N ALA A 128 24.99 21.29 1.66
CA ALA A 128 25.23 22.74 1.65
C ALA A 128 23.97 23.52 1.18
N ASP A 129 23.91 24.80 1.53
CA ASP A 129 22.81 25.65 1.10
C ASP A 129 22.78 25.74 -0.43
N GLY A 130 21.63 25.40 -1.02
CA GLY A 130 21.44 25.29 -2.48
C GLY A 130 21.52 23.87 -3.04
N GLU A 131 22.01 22.89 -2.29
CA GLU A 131 22.10 21.48 -2.70
C GLU A 131 20.99 20.61 -2.07
N ARG A 132 20.09 21.21 -1.33
CA ARG A 132 18.93 20.53 -0.76
C ARG A 132 17.90 20.26 -1.85
N VAL A 133 17.51 18.99 -2.01
CA VAL A 133 16.57 18.56 -3.05
C VAL A 133 15.22 18.27 -2.45
N LEU A 134 14.18 18.97 -2.93
CA LEU A 134 12.79 18.60 -2.72
C LEU A 134 12.28 17.95 -3.99
N ALA A 135 12.36 16.62 -4.08
CA ALA A 135 11.90 15.89 -5.24
C ALA A 135 10.51 15.28 -4.96
N VAL A 136 9.50 15.76 -5.68
CA VAL A 136 8.19 15.11 -5.71
C VAL A 136 8.19 14.15 -6.88
N SER A 137 8.34 12.85 -6.58
CA SER A 137 8.33 11.80 -7.61
C SER A 137 6.93 11.24 -7.78
N PHE A 138 6.39 11.39 -8.99
CA PHE A 138 5.12 10.81 -9.40
C PHE A 138 5.36 9.88 -10.58
N GLY A 139 5.36 8.58 -10.34
CA GLY A 139 5.71 7.57 -11.33
C GLY A 139 4.50 6.77 -11.83
N THR A 140 4.75 5.94 -12.83
CA THR A 140 3.76 5.03 -13.42
C THR A 140 3.02 4.16 -12.40
N PRO A 141 3.67 3.62 -11.33
CA PRO A 141 2.96 2.82 -10.34
C PRO A 141 1.87 3.60 -9.60
N GLN A 142 2.11 4.87 -9.26
CA GLN A 142 1.15 5.73 -8.56
C GLN A 142 -0.08 5.99 -9.43
N ILE A 143 0.10 6.22 -10.73
CA ILE A 143 -1.00 6.35 -11.70
C ILE A 143 -1.83 5.07 -11.70
N GLY A 144 -1.18 3.91 -11.78
CA GLY A 144 -1.85 2.60 -11.74
C GLY A 144 -2.68 2.40 -10.48
N PHE A 145 -2.14 2.73 -9.30
CA PHE A 145 -2.87 2.65 -8.03
C PHE A 145 -4.07 3.61 -7.98
N ILE A 146 -3.95 4.83 -8.49
CA ILE A 146 -5.06 5.80 -8.53
C ILE A 146 -6.18 5.32 -9.44
N LEU A 147 -5.85 4.82 -10.63
CA LEU A 147 -6.84 4.28 -11.56
C LEU A 147 -7.55 3.05 -10.99
N ALA A 148 -6.80 2.10 -10.43
CA ALA A 148 -7.35 0.92 -9.77
C ALA A 148 -8.22 1.31 -8.56
N ALA A 149 -7.79 2.28 -7.75
CA ALA A 149 -8.55 2.81 -6.64
C ALA A 149 -9.87 3.42 -7.08
N GLY A 150 -9.85 4.27 -8.11
CA GLY A 150 -11.05 4.88 -8.67
C GLY A 150 -12.06 3.84 -9.14
N LEU A 151 -11.59 2.85 -9.91
CA LEU A 151 -12.42 1.74 -10.38
C LEU A 151 -13.05 0.96 -9.21
N MET A 152 -12.25 0.57 -8.21
CA MET A 152 -12.72 -0.18 -7.05
C MET A 152 -13.74 0.60 -6.22
N VAL A 153 -13.54 1.91 -6.04
CA VAL A 153 -14.49 2.77 -5.31
C VAL A 153 -15.81 2.87 -6.05
N VAL A 154 -15.78 3.04 -7.38
CA VAL A 154 -17.00 3.10 -8.20
C VAL A 154 -17.75 1.77 -8.14
N ILE A 155 -17.07 0.64 -8.37
CA ILE A 155 -17.67 -0.69 -8.30
C ILE A 155 -18.29 -0.92 -6.92
N GLY A 156 -17.54 -0.64 -5.84
CA GLY A 156 -18.01 -0.83 -4.47
C GLY A 156 -19.27 0.01 -4.17
N ARG A 157 -19.33 1.26 -4.65
CA ARG A 157 -20.53 2.11 -4.51
C ARG A 157 -21.72 1.55 -5.27
N SER A 158 -21.55 1.20 -6.53
CA SER A 158 -22.63 0.63 -7.35
C SER A 158 -23.18 -0.66 -6.76
N MET A 159 -22.32 -1.51 -6.20
CA MET A 159 -22.74 -2.73 -5.51
C MET A 159 -23.54 -2.45 -4.23
N ILE A 160 -23.14 -1.43 -3.45
CA ILE A 160 -23.88 -1.01 -2.25
C ILE A 160 -25.28 -0.51 -2.62
N GLU A 161 -25.38 0.31 -3.66
CA GLU A 161 -26.65 0.84 -4.15
C GLU A 161 -27.57 -0.29 -4.67
N ALA A 162 -27.01 -1.22 -5.44
CA ALA A 162 -27.76 -2.38 -5.93
C ALA A 162 -28.27 -3.28 -4.79
N ALA A 163 -27.44 -3.55 -3.77
CA ALA A 163 -27.83 -4.34 -2.62
C ALA A 163 -28.95 -3.67 -1.80
N LYS A 164 -28.89 -2.37 -1.60
CA LYS A 164 -29.95 -1.60 -0.93
C LYS A 164 -31.28 -1.66 -1.70
N ALA A 165 -31.22 -1.48 -3.03
CA ALA A 165 -32.43 -1.56 -3.85
C ALA A 165 -33.11 -2.93 -3.76
N VAL A 166 -32.36 -4.02 -3.64
CA VAL A 166 -32.89 -5.38 -3.45
C VAL A 166 -33.54 -5.51 -2.05
N ASP A 167 -32.92 -4.97 -1.01
CA ASP A 167 -33.49 -5.04 0.35
C ASP A 167 -34.76 -4.19 0.46
N ASP A 168 -34.82 -3.01 -0.15
CA ASP A 168 -36.01 -2.16 -0.19
C ASP A 168 -37.18 -2.87 -0.89
N MET A 169 -36.93 -3.59 -1.98
CA MET A 169 -37.96 -4.38 -2.67
C MET A 169 -38.48 -5.54 -1.83
N ARG A 170 -37.67 -6.15 -0.96
CA ARG A 170 -38.09 -7.23 -0.04
C ARG A 170 -38.94 -6.73 1.11
N GLY A 171 -38.78 -5.47 1.51
CA GLY A 171 -39.57 -4.85 2.59
C GLY A 171 -40.98 -4.44 2.18
N ILE A 172 -41.36 -4.55 0.90
CA ILE A 172 -42.67 -4.15 0.36
C ILE A 172 -43.63 -5.35 0.24
N ILE A 173 -43.17 -6.58 0.49
CA ILE A 173 -43.97 -7.80 0.51
C ILE A 173 -44.28 -8.20 1.94
#